data_ec22792e2adfda2244ba7e408cd7cf77
#
_entry.id   ec22792e2adfda2244ba7e408cd7cf77
#
_cell.length_a   1.000
_cell.length_b   1.000
_cell.length_c   1.000
_cell.angle_alpha   90.00
_cell.angle_beta   90.00
_cell.angle_gamma   90.00
#
_symmetry.space_group_name_H-M   'P 1'
#
loop_
_entity.id
_entity.type
_entity.pdbx_description
1 polymer ?
#
loop_
_entity_poly.entity_id
_entity_poly.type
_entity_poly.pdbx_seq_one_letter_code
_entity_poly.pdbx_strand_id
1 'polypeptide(L)'
;TALGRTFPGGTPAFVSEMNRKALSLGMSQSHFADPAGLKVENQSTARDLAKMVTAAQEYALIKKASTTTRIEVRPYAKRGPLVYGNTNRLLKNKTWDIALSKTGYINESGRCLVMQANIEGERVSIVLLNSFGKLTPFGDSNRLRKWMLASS
;
A
#
# COMPACT_ATOMS: atom_id res chain seq x y z
N THR A 1 -3.40 8.75 -10.15
CA THR A 1 -4.11 9.74 -11.01
C THR A 1 -4.17 9.33 -12.47
N ALA A 2 -3.09 8.80 -13.08
CA ALA A 2 -3.10 8.41 -14.50
C ALA A 2 -4.18 7.35 -14.78
N LEU A 3 -4.20 6.25 -14.04
CA LEU A 3 -5.20 5.19 -14.21
C LEU A 3 -6.64 5.72 -14.09
N GLY A 4 -6.93 6.58 -13.09
CA GLY A 4 -8.26 7.16 -12.95
C GLY A 4 -8.67 8.06 -14.14
N ARG A 5 -7.73 8.81 -14.72
CA ARG A 5 -8.03 9.68 -15.86
C ARG A 5 -8.29 8.90 -17.15
N THR A 6 -7.63 7.77 -17.32
CA THR A 6 -7.75 6.94 -18.54
C THR A 6 -8.80 5.84 -18.42
N PHE A 7 -9.44 5.71 -17.27
CA PHE A 7 -10.52 4.75 -17.06
C PHE A 7 -11.77 5.13 -17.90
N PRO A 8 -12.51 4.18 -18.46
CA PRO A 8 -13.76 4.47 -19.16
C PRO A 8 -14.73 5.25 -18.26
N GLY A 9 -15.16 6.42 -18.69
CA GLY A 9 -15.95 7.37 -17.88
C GLY A 9 -15.11 8.27 -16.95
N GLY A 10 -13.76 8.19 -17.02
CA GLY A 10 -12.84 9.07 -16.31
C GLY A 10 -12.74 8.83 -14.81
N THR A 11 -12.18 9.83 -14.11
CA THR A 11 -11.96 9.75 -12.65
C THR A 11 -13.21 9.49 -11.83
N PRO A 12 -14.40 10.09 -12.12
CA PRO A 12 -15.61 9.81 -11.34
C PRO A 12 -16.04 8.35 -11.42
N ALA A 13 -16.03 7.77 -12.63
CA ALA A 13 -16.38 6.37 -12.83
C ALA A 13 -15.35 5.44 -12.14
N PHE A 14 -14.07 5.79 -12.19
CA PHE A 14 -13.01 5.04 -11.50
C PHE A 14 -13.22 5.04 -9.98
N VAL A 15 -13.54 6.19 -9.38
CA VAL A 15 -13.80 6.30 -7.93
C VAL A 15 -15.05 5.52 -7.54
N SER A 16 -16.11 5.58 -8.36
CA SER A 16 -17.30 4.75 -8.14
C SER A 16 -16.97 3.27 -8.13
N GLU A 17 -16.13 2.81 -9.07
CA GLU A 17 -15.67 1.42 -9.15
C GLU A 17 -14.77 1.03 -7.96
N MET A 18 -13.91 1.94 -7.47
CA MET A 18 -13.13 1.72 -6.25
C MET A 18 -14.06 1.44 -5.06
N ASN A 19 -15.11 2.25 -4.87
CA ASN A 19 -16.06 2.06 -3.76
C ASN A 19 -16.91 0.80 -3.94
N ARG A 20 -17.34 0.48 -5.17
CA ARG A 20 -18.03 -0.78 -5.47
C ARG A 20 -17.15 -1.99 -5.13
N LYS A 21 -15.86 -1.93 -5.51
CA LYS A 21 -14.89 -2.99 -5.19
C LYS A 21 -14.68 -3.12 -3.68
N ALA A 22 -14.57 -2.00 -2.96
CA ALA A 22 -14.45 -2.01 -1.51
C ALA A 22 -15.64 -2.73 -0.85
N LEU A 23 -16.86 -2.40 -1.25
CA LEU A 23 -18.07 -3.08 -0.76
C LEU A 23 -18.06 -4.58 -1.07
N SER A 24 -17.65 -4.97 -2.28
CA SER A 24 -17.56 -6.39 -2.68
C SER A 24 -16.52 -7.18 -1.86
N LEU A 25 -15.55 -6.50 -1.28
CA LEU A 25 -14.55 -7.07 -0.35
C LEU A 25 -15.00 -7.04 1.11
N GLY A 26 -16.21 -6.56 1.39
CA GLY A 26 -16.72 -6.40 2.74
C GLY A 26 -16.06 -5.26 3.53
N MET A 27 -15.49 -4.25 2.84
CA MET A 27 -14.88 -3.06 3.45
C MET A 27 -15.96 -2.01 3.76
N SER A 28 -16.85 -2.33 4.70
CA SER A 28 -18.05 -1.54 5.00
C SER A 28 -17.76 -0.19 5.68
N GLN A 29 -16.55 0.01 6.18
CA GLN A 29 -16.13 1.24 6.84
C GLN A 29 -15.10 2.02 6.00
N SER A 30 -15.08 1.77 4.68
CA SER A 30 -14.15 2.42 3.76
C SER A 30 -14.89 3.26 2.73
N HIS A 31 -14.36 4.43 2.45
CA HIS A 31 -14.83 5.33 1.39
C HIS A 31 -13.64 5.95 0.67
N PHE A 32 -13.70 5.96 -0.66
CA PHE A 32 -12.69 6.56 -1.52
C PHE A 32 -13.29 7.72 -2.30
N ALA A 33 -12.67 8.90 -2.20
CA ALA A 33 -13.06 10.14 -2.87
C ALA A 33 -12.12 10.52 -4.02
N ASP A 34 -10.94 9.89 -4.10
CA ASP A 34 -9.99 10.06 -5.20
C ASP A 34 -9.12 8.80 -5.39
N PRO A 35 -8.52 8.63 -6.60
CA PRO A 35 -7.71 7.45 -6.92
C PRO A 35 -6.27 7.51 -6.38
N ALA A 36 -5.87 8.57 -5.70
CA ALA A 36 -4.50 8.79 -5.27
C ALA A 36 -4.31 8.86 -3.75
N GLY A 37 -5.41 8.95 -2.99
CA GLY A 37 -5.37 9.10 -1.53
C GLY A 37 -4.93 10.50 -1.08
N LEU A 38 -5.23 11.54 -1.86
CA LEU A 38 -4.86 12.92 -1.56
C LEU A 38 -5.99 13.72 -0.92
N LYS A 39 -7.22 13.27 -1.09
CA LYS A 39 -8.38 13.90 -0.47
C LYS A 39 -8.59 13.38 0.94
N VAL A 40 -8.92 14.27 1.87
CA VAL A 40 -9.18 13.96 3.29
C VAL A 40 -10.40 13.08 3.49
N GLU A 41 -11.31 13.10 2.53
CA GLU A 41 -12.52 12.27 2.51
C GLU A 41 -12.24 10.79 2.24
N ASN A 42 -11.01 10.42 1.82
CA ASN A 42 -10.62 9.02 1.79
C ASN A 42 -10.51 8.48 3.21
N GLN A 43 -11.34 7.51 3.55
CA GLN A 43 -11.39 6.92 4.89
C GLN A 43 -11.38 5.41 4.81
N SER A 44 -10.72 4.78 5.78
CA SER A 44 -10.74 3.33 5.95
C SER A 44 -10.36 2.95 7.38
N THR A 45 -10.49 1.67 7.69
CA THR A 45 -10.02 1.08 8.94
C THR A 45 -8.89 0.11 8.68
N ALA A 46 -8.09 -0.19 9.71
CA ALA A 46 -7.04 -1.20 9.59
C ALA A 46 -7.61 -2.58 9.20
N ARG A 47 -8.80 -2.93 9.70
CA ARG A 47 -9.47 -4.19 9.38
C ARG A 47 -9.89 -4.25 7.90
N ASP A 48 -10.45 -3.19 7.35
CA ASP A 48 -10.86 -3.15 5.95
C ASP A 48 -9.64 -3.15 5.02
N LEU A 49 -8.58 -2.42 5.38
CA LEU A 49 -7.34 -2.44 4.61
C LEU A 49 -6.65 -3.82 4.63
N ALA A 50 -6.78 -4.59 5.72
CA ALA A 50 -6.30 -5.97 5.74
C ALA A 50 -7.05 -6.86 4.73
N LYS A 51 -8.39 -6.69 4.59
CA LYS A 51 -9.17 -7.37 3.54
C LYS A 51 -8.69 -6.99 2.14
N MET A 52 -8.46 -5.69 1.91
CA MET A 52 -7.94 -5.19 0.63
C MET A 52 -6.58 -5.80 0.30
N VAL A 53 -5.66 -5.86 1.26
CA VAL A 53 -4.32 -6.45 1.08
C VAL A 53 -4.42 -7.93 0.72
N THR A 54 -5.28 -8.68 1.41
CA THR A 54 -5.52 -10.08 1.12
C THR A 54 -6.03 -10.27 -0.31
N ALA A 55 -7.01 -9.48 -0.75
CA ALA A 55 -7.52 -9.53 -2.10
C ALA A 55 -6.49 -9.10 -3.16
N ALA A 56 -5.65 -8.12 -2.85
CA ALA A 56 -4.63 -7.60 -3.77
C ALA A 56 -3.54 -8.63 -4.09
N GLN A 57 -3.36 -9.65 -3.28
CA GLN A 57 -2.40 -10.74 -3.51
C GLN A 57 -2.68 -11.59 -4.74
N GLU A 58 -3.93 -11.66 -5.16
CA GLU A 58 -4.30 -12.40 -6.36
C GLU A 58 -3.78 -11.75 -7.65
N TYR A 59 -3.28 -10.52 -7.55
CA TYR A 59 -2.82 -9.74 -8.70
C TYR A 59 -1.28 -9.67 -8.76
N ALA A 60 -0.67 -10.50 -9.62
CA ALA A 60 0.78 -10.56 -9.80
C ALA A 60 1.41 -9.19 -10.12
N LEU A 61 0.70 -8.35 -10.91
CA LEU A 61 1.17 -7.00 -11.24
C LEU A 61 1.24 -6.09 -10.01
N ILE A 62 0.25 -6.17 -9.12
CA ILE A 62 0.24 -5.38 -7.87
C ILE A 62 1.39 -5.82 -6.97
N LYS A 63 1.59 -7.12 -6.79
CA LYS A 63 2.73 -7.67 -6.02
C LYS A 63 4.05 -7.14 -6.57
N LYS A 64 4.30 -7.33 -7.86
CA LYS A 64 5.53 -6.88 -8.52
C LYS A 64 5.74 -5.37 -8.37
N ALA A 65 4.73 -4.56 -8.68
CA ALA A 65 4.85 -3.10 -8.61
C ALA A 65 5.08 -2.59 -7.19
N SER A 66 4.41 -3.20 -6.18
CA SER A 66 4.48 -2.76 -4.79
C SER A 66 5.76 -3.20 -4.06
N THR A 67 6.47 -4.21 -4.56
CA THR A 67 7.72 -4.72 -3.98
C THR A 67 8.97 -4.35 -4.78
N THR A 68 8.83 -3.81 -5.98
CA THR A 68 9.97 -3.29 -6.74
C THR A 68 10.66 -2.17 -5.97
N THR A 69 11.93 -2.36 -5.63
CA THR A 69 12.68 -1.41 -4.79
C THR A 69 13.13 -0.16 -5.55
N ARG A 70 13.42 -0.30 -6.84
CA ARG A 70 13.82 0.79 -7.72
C ARG A 70 13.51 0.44 -9.17
N ILE A 71 13.06 1.43 -9.92
CA ILE A 71 12.90 1.34 -11.37
C ILE A 71 13.40 2.63 -12.04
N GLU A 72 14.06 2.50 -13.16
CA GLU A 72 14.45 3.58 -14.03
C GLU A 72 13.62 3.50 -15.32
N VAL A 73 13.03 4.60 -15.73
CA VAL A 73 12.27 4.70 -16.98
C VAL A 73 12.73 5.92 -17.79
N ARG A 74 12.70 5.81 -19.12
CA ARG A 74 13.07 6.87 -20.07
C ARG A 74 11.87 7.25 -20.94
N PRO A 75 10.86 7.97 -20.39
CA PRO A 75 9.64 8.30 -21.12
C PRO A 75 9.87 9.36 -22.21
N TYR A 76 11.01 10.04 -22.20
CA TYR A 76 11.33 11.12 -23.13
C TYR A 76 12.70 10.89 -23.77
N ALA A 77 12.76 10.88 -25.11
CA ALA A 77 13.99 10.62 -25.86
C ALA A 77 15.12 11.63 -25.56
N LYS A 78 14.78 12.89 -25.29
CA LYS A 78 15.74 13.99 -25.08
C LYS A 78 15.96 14.37 -23.61
N ARG A 79 15.37 13.66 -22.65
CA ARG A 79 15.53 13.92 -21.21
C ARG A 79 16.22 12.74 -20.53
N GLY A 80 16.90 13.02 -19.43
CA GLY A 80 17.49 11.98 -18.60
C GLY A 80 16.44 11.01 -18.05
N PRO A 81 16.88 9.88 -17.50
CA PRO A 81 15.97 8.89 -16.92
C PRO A 81 15.24 9.44 -15.71
N LEU A 82 14.01 8.99 -15.53
CA LEU A 82 13.26 9.15 -14.27
C LEU A 82 13.50 7.92 -13.40
N VAL A 83 13.93 8.16 -12.18
CA VAL A 83 14.20 7.09 -11.20
C VAL A 83 13.14 7.13 -10.12
N TYR A 84 12.47 6.00 -9.93
CA TYR A 84 11.50 5.81 -8.86
C TYR A 84 12.04 4.82 -7.83
N GLY A 85 12.07 5.21 -6.56
CA GLY A 85 12.46 4.37 -5.44
C GLY A 85 11.26 4.03 -4.56
N ASN A 86 11.17 2.79 -4.10
CA ASN A 86 10.15 2.41 -3.14
C ASN A 86 10.44 3.06 -1.79
N THR A 87 9.41 3.61 -1.18
CA THR A 87 9.51 4.31 0.10
C THR A 87 9.49 3.36 1.30
N ASN A 88 9.06 2.10 1.13
CA ASN A 88 9.17 1.09 2.18
C ASN A 88 10.60 0.58 2.29
N ARG A 89 11.30 1.00 3.34
CA ARG A 89 12.70 0.62 3.59
C ARG A 89 12.88 -0.85 3.95
N LEU A 90 11.83 -1.51 4.46
CA LEU A 90 11.88 -2.93 4.84
C LEU A 90 12.10 -3.85 3.64
N LEU A 91 11.74 -3.42 2.43
CA LEU A 91 12.00 -4.15 1.19
C LEU A 91 13.49 -4.37 0.89
N LYS A 92 14.38 -3.58 1.50
CA LYS A 92 15.83 -3.73 1.39
C LYS A 92 16.43 -4.59 2.50
N ASN A 93 15.63 -4.94 3.50
CA ASN A 93 16.07 -5.74 4.62
C ASN A 93 15.83 -7.23 4.33
N LYS A 94 16.92 -7.99 4.22
CA LYS A 94 16.89 -9.41 3.88
C LYS A 94 16.17 -10.31 4.89
N THR A 95 15.88 -9.79 6.10
CA THR A 95 15.12 -10.54 7.11
C THR A 95 13.60 -10.48 6.87
N TRP A 96 13.15 -9.68 5.90
CA TRP A 96 11.75 -9.53 5.54
C TRP A 96 11.44 -10.19 4.21
N ASP A 97 10.46 -11.08 4.20
CA ASP A 97 9.84 -11.64 3.00
C ASP A 97 8.49 -10.93 2.77
N ILE A 98 8.54 -9.81 2.03
CA ILE A 98 7.37 -8.93 1.80
C ILE A 98 6.76 -9.25 0.43
N ALA A 99 5.53 -9.72 0.45
CA ALA A 99 4.77 -10.08 -0.74
C ALA A 99 4.01 -8.89 -1.36
N LEU A 100 3.66 -7.88 -0.56
CA LEU A 100 2.94 -6.67 -0.99
C LEU A 100 3.22 -5.53 -0.01
N SER A 101 3.34 -4.30 -0.52
CA SER A 101 3.59 -3.14 0.33
C SER A 101 3.07 -1.84 -0.28
N LYS A 102 2.49 -0.98 0.55
CA LYS A 102 2.15 0.39 0.18
C LYS A 102 2.30 1.35 1.36
N THR A 103 3.05 2.41 1.17
CA THR A 103 3.13 3.53 2.11
C THR A 103 2.19 4.65 1.68
N GLY A 104 1.77 5.49 2.61
CA GLY A 104 0.99 6.69 2.37
C GLY A 104 1.37 7.80 3.35
N TYR A 105 1.19 9.04 2.92
CA TYR A 105 1.32 10.22 3.77
C TYR A 105 0.56 11.41 3.20
N ILE A 106 -0.32 11.95 3.99
CA ILE A 106 -0.82 13.33 3.92
C ILE A 106 -0.81 13.87 5.36
N ASN A 107 -0.90 15.16 5.56
CA ASN A 107 -0.85 15.75 6.91
C ASN A 107 -1.98 15.22 7.81
N GLU A 108 -3.16 15.05 7.24
CA GLU A 108 -4.39 14.65 7.94
C GLU A 108 -4.37 13.18 8.36
N SER A 109 -3.80 12.30 7.54
CA SER A 109 -3.74 10.86 7.83
C SER A 109 -2.48 10.42 8.54
N GLY A 110 -1.49 11.29 8.68
CA GLY A 110 -0.18 10.90 9.16
C GLY A 110 0.51 9.89 8.24
N ARG A 111 1.49 9.17 8.75
CA ARG A 111 2.21 8.15 7.98
C ARG A 111 1.54 6.81 8.10
N CYS A 112 1.26 6.21 6.94
CA CYS A 112 0.58 4.92 6.85
C CYS A 112 1.48 3.90 6.16
N LEU A 113 1.38 2.65 6.61
CA LEU A 113 1.98 1.49 5.98
C LEU A 113 0.97 0.35 5.97
N VAL A 114 0.77 -0.22 4.80
CA VAL A 114 -0.01 -1.44 4.62
C VAL A 114 0.90 -2.43 3.91
N MET A 115 1.10 -3.61 4.47
CA MET A 115 1.91 -4.64 3.83
C MET A 115 1.47 -6.03 4.20
N GLN A 116 1.85 -7.00 3.38
CA GLN A 116 1.79 -8.41 3.72
C GLN A 116 3.18 -9.02 3.61
N ALA A 117 3.53 -9.80 4.60
CA ALA A 117 4.81 -10.49 4.69
C ALA A 117 4.62 -11.94 5.14
N ASN A 118 5.59 -12.79 4.82
CA ASN A 118 5.70 -14.12 5.38
C ASN A 118 6.61 -14.03 6.63
N ILE A 119 6.12 -14.50 7.76
CA ILE A 119 6.84 -14.58 9.02
C ILE A 119 6.73 -16.03 9.50
N GLU A 120 7.82 -16.78 9.49
CA GLU A 120 7.87 -18.21 9.86
C GLU A 120 6.85 -19.11 9.14
N GLY A 121 6.66 -18.85 7.85
CA GLY A 121 5.70 -19.61 7.06
C GLY A 121 4.25 -19.08 7.14
N GLU A 122 3.98 -18.21 8.10
CA GLU A 122 2.66 -17.59 8.27
C GLU A 122 2.54 -16.30 7.46
N ARG A 123 1.41 -16.16 6.77
CA ARG A 123 1.10 -14.98 5.97
C ARG A 123 0.44 -13.92 6.84
N VAL A 124 1.18 -12.85 7.13
CA VAL A 124 0.77 -11.80 8.07
C VAL A 124 0.50 -10.49 7.33
N SER A 125 -0.70 -9.92 7.52
CA SER A 125 -1.03 -8.56 7.07
C SER A 125 -0.76 -7.57 8.19
N ILE A 126 0.05 -6.55 7.91
CA ILE A 126 0.38 -5.46 8.84
C ILE A 126 -0.21 -4.16 8.28
N VAL A 127 -1.05 -3.51 9.08
CA VAL A 127 -1.68 -2.22 8.76
C VAL A 127 -1.40 -1.25 9.88
N LEU A 128 -0.63 -0.21 9.58
CA LEU A 128 -0.26 0.86 10.51
C LEU A 128 -0.77 2.18 9.94
N LEU A 129 -1.64 2.85 10.68
CA LEU A 129 -2.27 4.10 10.28
C LEU A 129 -1.89 5.20 11.25
N ASN A 130 -1.84 6.43 10.75
CA ASN A 130 -1.61 7.65 11.52
C ASN A 130 -0.35 7.59 12.41
N SER A 131 0.73 7.04 11.91
CA SER A 131 2.01 7.04 12.63
C SER A 131 2.64 8.43 12.63
N PHE A 132 3.13 8.86 13.78
CA PHE A 132 3.69 10.21 13.98
C PHE A 132 4.98 10.44 13.17
N GLY A 133 5.96 9.54 13.29
CA GLY A 133 7.30 9.73 12.72
C GLY A 133 7.51 9.03 11.38
N LYS A 134 8.44 9.56 10.59
CA LYS A 134 8.80 8.99 9.27
C LYS A 134 9.25 7.54 9.33
N LEU A 135 9.88 7.12 10.41
CA LEU A 135 10.41 5.77 10.59
C LEU A 135 9.54 4.90 11.49
N THR A 136 8.54 5.47 12.16
CA THR A 136 7.68 4.78 13.11
C THR A 136 7.01 3.53 12.51
N PRO A 137 6.39 3.57 11.31
CA PRO A 137 5.77 2.38 10.74
C PRO A 137 6.76 1.22 10.56
N PHE A 138 7.99 1.51 10.18
CA PHE A 138 9.02 0.47 9.99
C PHE A 138 9.54 -0.08 11.31
N GLY A 139 9.69 0.79 12.32
CA GLY A 139 10.05 0.40 13.69
C GLY A 139 8.97 -0.48 14.33
N ASP A 140 7.70 -0.09 14.19
CA ASP A 140 6.56 -0.86 14.70
C ASP A 140 6.44 -2.21 14.00
N SER A 141 6.62 -2.26 12.68
CA SER A 141 6.65 -3.52 11.95
C SER A 141 7.74 -4.47 12.47
N ASN A 142 8.94 -3.94 12.73
CA ASN A 142 10.03 -4.75 13.28
C ASN A 142 9.71 -5.24 14.71
N ARG A 143 9.05 -4.42 15.54
CA ARG A 143 8.61 -4.83 16.89
C ARG A 143 7.55 -5.93 16.83
N LEU A 144 6.55 -5.79 15.96
CA LEU A 144 5.52 -6.80 15.74
C LEU A 144 6.15 -8.12 15.26
N ARG A 145 7.04 -8.05 14.27
CA ARG A 145 7.75 -9.24 13.78
C ARG A 145 8.53 -9.91 14.91
N LYS A 146 9.31 -9.15 15.68
CA LYS A 146 10.09 -9.69 16.80
C LYS A 146 9.21 -10.34 17.86
N TRP A 147 8.07 -9.73 18.16
CA TRP A 147 7.10 -10.29 19.12
C TRP A 147 6.53 -11.62 18.59
N MET A 148 6.13 -11.71 17.34
CA MET A 148 5.64 -12.96 16.74
C MET A 148 6.67 -14.07 16.82
N LEU A 149 7.94 -13.78 16.44
CA LEU A 149 9.05 -14.75 16.50
C LEU A 149 9.38 -15.23 17.93
N ALA A 150 9.08 -14.45 18.94
CA ALA A 150 9.30 -14.82 20.34
C ALA A 150 8.11 -15.58 20.96
N SER A 151 6.97 -15.60 20.27
CA SER A 151 5.73 -16.23 20.74
C SER A 151 5.43 -17.55 20.00
N SER A 152 6.28 -17.90 19.03
CA SER A 152 6.27 -19.19 18.31
C SER A 152 7.22 -20.16 18.99
#